data_b78e3a0520c238c6557495ae9733f418
#
_entry.id   b78e3a0520c238c6557495ae9733f418
#
_cell.length_a   1.000
_cell.length_b   1.000
_cell.length_c   1.000
_cell.angle_alpha   90.00
_cell.angle_beta   90.00
_cell.angle_gamma   90.00
#
_symmetry.space_group_name_H-M   'P 1'
#
loop_
_entity.id
_entity.type
_entity.pdbx_description
1 polymer ?
#
loop_
_entity_poly.entity_id
_entity_poly.type
_entity_poly.pdbx_seq_one_letter_code
_entity_poly.pdbx_strand_id
1 'polypeptide(L)'
;MSQEKTLITNAQDCAKFLGYEIYVRKDYATKRNSNGTVRRYFNGNVILHVSREVIKNKLLSLEAMNIVTKHGKETWESKGRTYMIDNEAHEIVSRINIEIRGFYNYHSIANNASALGRSFGCIMKFSMYKTLAQKLNMSVRKIIETYRKDNLFAVPFVNKSGETKYRVFYNEGYARKTDCETTQSDNLAYMFKTPSLSLIERLTTKKCELCGKH
;
A
#
# COMPACT_ATOMS: atom_id res chain seq x y z
N MET A 1 -13.66 5.41 27.14
CA MET A 1 -12.64 5.71 26.09
C MET A 1 -11.27 5.68 26.72
N SER A 2 -10.32 4.92 26.18
CA SER A 2 -8.95 4.91 26.68
C SER A 2 -8.27 6.23 26.29
N GLN A 3 -7.79 7.00 27.26
CA GLN A 3 -7.10 8.28 27.03
C GLN A 3 -5.86 8.13 26.13
N GLU A 4 -5.22 6.96 26.15
CA GLU A 4 -4.04 6.67 25.32
C GLU A 4 -4.36 6.47 23.83
N LYS A 5 -5.61 6.21 23.47
CA LYS A 5 -6.06 5.95 22.09
C LYS A 5 -6.80 7.12 21.45
N THR A 6 -7.10 8.16 22.22
CA THR A 6 -7.81 9.34 21.74
C THR A 6 -6.86 10.52 21.68
N LEU A 7 -6.36 10.84 20.50
CA LEU A 7 -5.46 11.95 20.26
C LEU A 7 -6.18 13.03 19.47
N ILE A 8 -6.21 14.25 19.99
CA ILE A 8 -6.68 15.42 19.27
C ILE A 8 -5.44 16.08 18.68
N THR A 9 -5.28 16.03 17.36
CA THR A 9 -4.16 16.64 16.63
C THR A 9 -4.65 17.75 15.74
N ASN A 10 -3.77 18.72 15.48
CA ASN A 10 -4.05 19.73 14.45
C ASN A 10 -4.16 19.02 13.08
N ALA A 11 -5.14 19.40 12.27
CA ALA A 11 -5.33 18.81 10.93
C ALA A 11 -4.12 18.94 9.99
N GLN A 12 -3.19 19.87 10.28
CA GLN A 12 -1.93 20.03 9.54
C GLN A 12 -0.84 19.10 10.03
N ASP A 13 -0.96 18.58 11.25
CA ASP A 13 -0.05 17.59 11.81
C ASP A 13 -0.42 16.20 11.30
N CYS A 14 0.58 15.33 11.27
CA CYS A 14 0.41 14.01 10.73
C CYS A 14 -0.24 13.07 11.76
N ALA A 15 -1.47 12.64 11.51
CA ALA A 15 -2.14 11.62 12.31
C ALA A 15 -1.88 10.23 11.71
N LYS A 16 -1.45 9.27 12.54
CA LYS A 16 -1.24 7.88 12.12
C LYS A 16 -2.54 7.07 12.34
N PHE A 17 -3.08 6.51 11.27
CA PHE A 17 -4.29 5.68 11.34
C PHE A 17 -4.23 4.53 10.34
N LEU A 18 -4.41 3.31 10.81
CA LEU A 18 -4.43 2.08 9.98
C LEU A 18 -3.25 1.95 9.00
N GLY A 19 -2.04 2.33 9.42
CA GLY A 19 -0.85 2.27 8.57
C GLY A 19 -0.72 3.42 7.57
N TYR A 20 -1.60 4.41 7.65
CA TYR A 20 -1.50 5.66 6.90
C TYR A 20 -1.09 6.81 7.80
N GLU A 21 -0.43 7.77 7.19
CA GLU A 21 -0.22 9.11 7.70
C GLU A 21 -1.24 10.02 7.02
N ILE A 22 -2.12 10.63 7.81
CA ILE A 22 -3.22 11.48 7.34
C ILE A 22 -2.96 12.90 7.81
N TYR A 23 -2.98 13.83 6.87
CA TYR A 23 -2.86 15.25 7.17
C TYR A 23 -3.55 16.11 6.10
N VAL A 24 -3.88 17.34 6.45
CA VAL A 24 -4.46 18.31 5.53
C VAL A 24 -3.33 19.12 4.91
N ARG A 25 -3.24 19.11 3.59
CA ARG A 25 -2.22 19.87 2.88
C ARG A 25 -2.47 21.37 3.01
N LYS A 26 -1.45 22.08 3.45
CA LYS A 26 -1.38 23.52 3.43
C LYS A 26 -0.15 23.92 2.61
N ASP A 27 -0.40 24.39 1.40
CA ASP A 27 0.66 24.78 0.48
C ASP A 27 0.33 26.15 -0.11
N TYR A 28 1.23 27.08 0.10
CA TYR A 28 1.10 28.43 -0.47
C TYR A 28 1.76 28.55 -1.85
N ALA A 29 2.34 27.47 -2.36
CA ALA A 29 2.96 27.47 -3.67
C ALA A 29 1.94 27.73 -4.77
N THR A 30 2.36 28.50 -5.76
CA THR A 30 1.58 28.77 -6.96
C THR A 30 2.10 27.91 -8.11
N LYS A 31 1.21 27.34 -8.91
CA LYS A 31 1.54 26.63 -10.13
C LYS A 31 1.03 27.40 -11.33
N ARG A 32 1.86 27.54 -12.36
CA ARG A 32 1.40 28.08 -13.66
C ARG A 32 0.81 26.95 -14.51
N ASN A 33 -0.37 27.17 -15.03
CA ASN A 33 -0.95 26.29 -16.04
C ASN A 33 -0.26 26.50 -17.41
N SER A 34 -0.51 25.61 -18.36
CA SER A 34 -0.08 25.74 -19.75
C SER A 34 -0.43 27.09 -20.37
N ASN A 35 -1.53 27.70 -19.93
CA ASN A 35 -2.00 29.03 -20.40
C ASN A 35 -1.39 30.20 -19.63
N GLY A 36 -0.33 30.01 -18.86
CA GLY A 36 0.34 31.06 -18.10
C GLY A 36 -0.38 31.56 -16.83
N THR A 37 -1.63 31.12 -16.60
CA THR A 37 -2.43 31.54 -15.46
C THR A 37 -1.88 30.95 -14.17
N VAL A 38 -1.66 31.79 -13.15
CA VAL A 38 -1.21 31.35 -11.84
C VAL A 38 -2.39 30.83 -11.03
N ARG A 39 -2.31 29.56 -10.60
CA ARG A 39 -3.28 28.96 -9.67
C ARG A 39 -2.57 28.58 -8.37
N ARG A 40 -3.24 28.79 -7.26
CA ARG A 40 -2.81 28.24 -5.97
C ARG A 40 -3.05 26.72 -5.96
N TYR A 41 -2.17 25.97 -5.31
CA TYR A 41 -2.50 24.60 -4.94
C TYR A 41 -3.72 24.57 -4.04
N PHE A 42 -4.56 23.55 -4.23
CA PHE A 42 -5.71 23.37 -3.36
C PHE A 42 -5.25 23.17 -1.90
N ASN A 43 -5.55 24.16 -1.06
CA ASN A 43 -5.47 24.00 0.38
C ASN A 43 -6.71 23.25 0.86
N GLY A 44 -6.54 22.46 1.94
CA GLY A 44 -7.65 21.70 2.52
C GLY A 44 -7.83 20.29 1.98
N ASN A 45 -7.01 19.84 1.01
CA ASN A 45 -7.06 18.44 0.58
C ASN A 45 -6.48 17.53 1.66
N VAL A 46 -7.23 16.50 2.00
CA VAL A 46 -6.76 15.41 2.85
C VAL A 46 -5.77 14.56 2.06
N ILE A 47 -4.59 14.36 2.62
CA ILE A 47 -3.53 13.53 2.05
C ILE A 47 -3.40 12.26 2.87
N LEU A 48 -3.41 11.13 2.18
CA LEU A 48 -3.06 9.83 2.73
C LEU A 48 -1.68 9.43 2.24
N HIS A 49 -0.75 9.25 3.15
CA HIS A 49 0.58 8.74 2.83
C HIS A 49 0.84 7.40 3.50
N VAL A 50 1.59 6.54 2.83
CA VAL A 50 2.22 5.37 3.46
C VAL A 50 3.56 5.82 4.01
N SER A 51 3.75 5.73 5.32
CA SER A 51 4.99 6.16 5.95
C SER A 51 6.15 5.23 5.60
N ARG A 52 7.36 5.79 5.61
CA ARG A 52 8.60 5.00 5.45
C ARG A 52 8.71 3.92 6.53
N GLU A 53 8.24 4.21 7.73
CA GLU A 53 8.25 3.29 8.87
C GLU A 53 7.38 2.06 8.61
N VAL A 54 6.17 2.23 8.05
CA VAL A 54 5.27 1.12 7.69
C VAL A 54 5.90 0.21 6.64
N ILE A 55 6.52 0.79 5.60
CA ILE A 55 7.23 0.04 4.57
C ILE A 55 8.41 -0.73 5.19
N LYS A 56 9.21 -0.06 6.05
CA LYS A 56 10.34 -0.66 6.76
C LYS A 56 9.92 -1.86 7.59
N ASN A 57 8.93 -1.67 8.46
CA ASN A 57 8.43 -2.71 9.35
C ASN A 57 7.87 -3.90 8.57
N LYS A 58 7.16 -3.65 7.46
CA LYS A 58 6.67 -4.71 6.60
C LYS A 58 7.79 -5.50 5.94
N LEU A 59 8.80 -4.85 5.40
CA LEU A 59 9.95 -5.52 4.77
C LEU A 59 10.78 -6.33 5.78
N LEU A 60 10.92 -5.83 7.01
CA LEU A 60 11.57 -6.57 8.10
C LEU A 60 10.74 -7.78 8.52
N SER A 61 9.42 -7.63 8.68
CA SER A 61 8.53 -8.74 9.05
C SER A 61 8.49 -9.86 7.99
N LEU A 62 8.74 -9.50 6.72
CA LEU A 62 8.87 -10.44 5.61
C LEU A 62 10.29 -11.00 5.46
N GLU A 63 11.23 -10.61 6.31
CA GLU A 63 12.66 -10.93 6.19
C GLU A 63 13.27 -10.62 4.82
N ALA A 64 12.71 -9.63 4.11
CA ALA A 64 13.11 -9.29 2.76
C ALA A 64 14.31 -8.33 2.70
N MET A 65 14.65 -7.70 3.84
CA MET A 65 15.74 -6.74 3.90
C MET A 65 16.51 -6.78 5.21
N ASN A 66 17.73 -6.24 5.16
CA ASN A 66 18.54 -5.84 6.31
C ASN A 66 18.71 -4.32 6.31
N ILE A 67 18.92 -3.77 7.49
CA ILE A 67 19.29 -2.36 7.68
C ILE A 67 20.80 -2.30 7.89
N VAL A 68 21.47 -1.54 7.05
CA VAL A 68 22.91 -1.32 7.12
C VAL A 68 23.18 0.16 7.25
N THR A 69 24.05 0.55 8.18
CA THR A 69 24.49 1.94 8.31
C THR A 69 25.72 2.16 7.43
N LYS A 70 25.57 2.98 6.38
CA LYS A 70 26.66 3.41 5.49
C LYS A 70 26.84 4.92 5.61
N HIS A 71 28.05 5.36 5.89
CA HIS A 71 28.39 6.79 6.05
C HIS A 71 27.43 7.52 7.02
N GLY A 72 27.07 6.89 8.15
CA GLY A 72 26.17 7.45 9.15
C GLY A 72 24.69 7.50 8.74
N LYS A 73 24.32 6.96 7.56
CA LYS A 73 22.94 6.93 7.07
C LYS A 73 22.39 5.51 7.01
N GLU A 74 21.13 5.35 7.42
CA GLU A 74 20.39 4.10 7.29
C GLU A 74 20.14 3.76 5.82
N THR A 75 20.66 2.63 5.38
CA THR A 75 20.48 2.09 4.02
C THR A 75 19.78 0.74 4.09
N TRP A 76 18.82 0.54 3.23
CA TRP A 76 18.05 -0.70 3.13
C TRP A 76 18.66 -1.61 2.06
N GLU A 77 19.07 -2.80 2.47
CA GLU A 77 19.62 -3.79 1.55
C GLU A 77 18.68 -5.01 1.49
N SER A 78 18.35 -5.46 0.28
CA SER A 78 17.57 -6.67 0.09
C SER A 78 18.29 -7.89 0.63
N LYS A 79 17.56 -8.81 1.27
CA LYS A 79 18.05 -10.08 1.82
C LYS A 79 17.39 -11.25 1.11
N GLY A 80 18.12 -12.32 0.84
CA GLY A 80 17.54 -13.60 0.42
C GLY A 80 16.85 -14.28 1.59
N ARG A 81 15.72 -14.93 1.33
CA ARG A 81 14.88 -15.59 2.33
C ARG A 81 15.22 -17.07 2.39
N THR A 82 16.12 -17.45 3.28
CA THR A 82 16.63 -18.84 3.40
C THR A 82 15.54 -19.85 3.70
N TYR A 83 14.52 -19.48 4.46
CA TYR A 83 13.40 -20.36 4.79
C TYR A 83 12.51 -20.74 3.60
N MET A 84 12.68 -20.12 2.44
CA MET A 84 11.94 -20.44 1.22
C MET A 84 12.73 -21.32 0.24
N ILE A 85 13.97 -21.66 0.55
CA ILE A 85 14.86 -22.38 -0.38
C ILE A 85 14.32 -23.78 -0.72
N ASP A 86 13.63 -24.42 0.19
CA ASP A 86 13.05 -25.76 -0.02
C ASP A 86 11.84 -25.75 -0.96
N ASN A 87 11.14 -24.62 -1.10
CA ASN A 87 10.00 -24.49 -2.00
C ASN A 87 10.46 -24.47 -3.46
N GLU A 88 9.60 -24.89 -4.38
CA GLU A 88 9.89 -24.80 -5.81
C GLU A 88 10.05 -23.34 -6.28
N ALA A 89 10.87 -23.12 -7.32
CA ALA A 89 11.19 -21.76 -7.79
C ALA A 89 9.93 -20.96 -8.17
N HIS A 90 8.94 -21.60 -8.79
CA HIS A 90 7.67 -20.95 -9.15
C HIS A 90 6.79 -20.62 -7.93
N GLU A 91 6.87 -21.42 -6.86
CA GLU A 91 6.17 -21.19 -5.60
C GLU A 91 6.76 -19.98 -4.86
N ILE A 92 8.11 -19.86 -4.84
CA ILE A 92 8.81 -18.69 -4.30
C ILE A 92 8.29 -17.42 -4.97
N VAL A 93 8.24 -17.39 -6.31
CA VAL A 93 7.72 -16.25 -7.06
C VAL A 93 6.25 -16.01 -6.75
N SER A 94 5.43 -17.04 -6.67
CA SER A 94 4.00 -16.93 -6.36
C SER A 94 3.76 -16.31 -5.00
N ARG A 95 4.49 -16.76 -3.98
CA ARG A 95 4.37 -16.25 -2.61
C ARG A 95 4.75 -14.78 -2.52
N ILE A 96 5.85 -14.40 -3.14
CA ILE A 96 6.31 -13.01 -3.18
C ILE A 96 5.30 -12.11 -3.92
N ASN A 97 4.71 -12.61 -5.02
CA ASN A 97 3.66 -11.89 -5.74
C ASN A 97 2.43 -11.63 -4.87
N ILE A 98 2.00 -12.63 -4.07
CA ILE A 98 0.87 -12.49 -3.13
C ILE A 98 1.18 -11.43 -2.07
N GLU A 99 2.39 -11.44 -1.51
CA GLU A 99 2.82 -10.47 -0.51
C GLU A 99 2.85 -9.04 -1.09
N ILE A 100 3.35 -8.89 -2.33
CA ILE A 100 3.37 -7.59 -3.02
C ILE A 100 1.94 -7.10 -3.28
N ARG A 101 1.08 -7.97 -3.86
CA ARG A 101 -0.32 -7.60 -4.13
C ARG A 101 -1.08 -7.23 -2.87
N GLY A 102 -0.92 -8.01 -1.80
CA GLY A 102 -1.59 -7.74 -0.53
C GLY A 102 -1.20 -6.37 0.04
N PHE A 103 0.11 -6.07 0.09
CA PHE A 103 0.58 -4.79 0.59
C PHE A 103 0.17 -3.62 -0.33
N TYR A 104 0.33 -3.78 -1.64
CA TYR A 104 -0.06 -2.75 -2.60
C TYR A 104 -1.58 -2.52 -2.61
N ASN A 105 -2.40 -3.57 -2.64
CA ASN A 105 -3.86 -3.41 -2.68
C ASN A 105 -4.37 -2.64 -1.46
N TYR A 106 -3.82 -2.95 -0.27
CA TYR A 106 -4.16 -2.22 0.95
C TYR A 106 -3.77 -0.74 0.86
N HIS A 107 -2.59 -0.43 0.31
CA HIS A 107 -2.06 0.93 0.24
C HIS A 107 -2.28 1.63 -1.11
N SER A 108 -3.06 1.06 -2.01
CA SER A 108 -3.24 1.57 -3.38
C SER A 108 -3.96 2.91 -3.47
N ILE A 109 -4.76 3.27 -2.47
CA ILE A 109 -5.47 4.56 -2.38
C ILE A 109 -4.56 5.71 -1.91
N ALA A 110 -3.39 5.41 -1.36
CA ALA A 110 -2.46 6.42 -0.87
C ALA A 110 -1.98 7.36 -1.98
N ASN A 111 -1.78 8.63 -1.64
CA ASN A 111 -1.27 9.62 -2.59
C ASN A 111 0.14 9.29 -3.10
N ASN A 112 0.93 8.57 -2.30
CA ASN A 112 2.27 8.11 -2.64
C ASN A 112 2.34 6.63 -3.03
N ALA A 113 1.22 5.99 -3.42
CA ALA A 113 1.18 4.58 -3.81
C ALA A 113 2.21 4.23 -4.90
N SER A 114 2.40 5.10 -5.90
CA SER A 114 3.39 4.91 -6.97
C SER A 114 4.85 4.84 -6.47
N ALA A 115 5.15 5.45 -5.34
CA ALA A 115 6.48 5.39 -4.74
C ALA A 115 6.81 4.01 -4.13
N LEU A 116 5.79 3.17 -3.86
CA LEU A 116 5.96 1.81 -3.35
C LEU A 116 6.80 0.95 -4.31
N GLY A 117 6.70 1.19 -5.61
CA GLY A 117 7.49 0.45 -6.61
C GLY A 117 9.01 0.61 -6.41
N ARG A 118 9.46 1.83 -6.10
CA ARG A 118 10.88 2.15 -5.89
C ARG A 118 11.40 1.72 -4.52
N SER A 119 10.57 1.74 -3.51
CA SER A 119 10.94 1.36 -2.14
C SER A 119 10.64 -0.13 -1.89
N PHE A 120 9.39 -0.47 -1.68
CA PHE A 120 8.94 -1.81 -1.35
C PHE A 120 9.17 -2.80 -2.50
N GLY A 121 8.69 -2.49 -3.70
CA GLY A 121 8.75 -3.38 -4.86
C GLY A 121 10.18 -3.71 -5.29
N CYS A 122 11.07 -2.73 -5.25
CA CYS A 122 12.49 -2.93 -5.57
C CYS A 122 13.15 -3.90 -4.59
N ILE A 123 12.98 -3.71 -3.28
CA ILE A 123 13.54 -4.60 -2.25
C ILE A 123 12.99 -6.02 -2.40
N MET A 124 11.67 -6.17 -2.59
CA MET A 124 11.02 -7.47 -2.78
C MET A 124 11.55 -8.20 -4.03
N LYS A 125 11.75 -7.48 -5.12
CA LYS A 125 12.32 -8.03 -6.37
C LYS A 125 13.73 -8.56 -6.17
N PHE A 126 14.59 -7.77 -5.54
CA PHE A 126 15.97 -8.22 -5.28
C PHE A 126 16.03 -9.30 -4.19
N SER A 127 15.13 -9.30 -3.21
CA SER A 127 14.99 -10.38 -2.23
C SER A 127 14.66 -11.70 -2.93
N MET A 128 13.72 -11.69 -3.88
CA MET A 128 13.40 -12.85 -4.71
C MET A 128 14.61 -13.37 -5.48
N TYR A 129 15.33 -12.47 -6.17
CA TYR A 129 16.53 -12.86 -6.94
C TYR A 129 17.58 -13.51 -6.04
N LYS A 130 17.83 -12.95 -4.87
CA LYS A 130 18.79 -13.50 -3.91
C LYS A 130 18.35 -14.86 -3.36
N THR A 131 17.04 -15.04 -3.12
CA THR A 131 16.47 -16.32 -2.67
C THR A 131 16.66 -17.40 -3.74
N LEU A 132 16.33 -17.09 -5.00
CA LEU A 132 16.54 -18.02 -6.11
C LEU A 132 18.02 -18.29 -6.38
N ALA A 133 18.87 -17.29 -6.23
CA ALA A 133 20.32 -17.43 -6.36
C ALA A 133 20.90 -18.40 -5.32
N GLN A 134 20.44 -18.31 -4.08
CA GLN A 134 20.81 -19.23 -3.01
C GLN A 134 20.29 -20.65 -3.29
N LYS A 135 19.01 -20.79 -3.68
CA LYS A 135 18.40 -22.08 -4.00
C LYS A 135 19.15 -22.82 -5.12
N LEU A 136 19.49 -22.11 -6.20
CA LEU A 136 20.07 -22.71 -7.41
C LEU A 136 21.60 -22.65 -7.44
N ASN A 137 22.22 -22.14 -6.37
CA ASN A 137 23.65 -21.94 -6.26
C ASN A 137 24.25 -21.17 -7.47
N MET A 138 23.58 -20.09 -7.86
CA MET A 138 23.94 -19.25 -8.99
C MET A 138 24.11 -17.80 -8.58
N SER A 139 24.86 -17.00 -9.37
CA SER A 139 24.90 -15.57 -9.18
C SER A 139 23.52 -14.93 -9.51
N VAL A 140 23.19 -13.83 -8.84
CA VAL A 140 21.95 -13.07 -9.10
C VAL A 140 21.85 -12.66 -10.58
N ARG A 141 22.97 -12.28 -11.20
CA ARG A 141 23.03 -11.93 -12.62
C ARG A 141 22.59 -13.10 -13.50
N LYS A 142 23.13 -14.29 -13.25
CA LYS A 142 22.78 -15.50 -13.99
C LYS A 142 21.30 -15.89 -13.83
N ILE A 143 20.74 -15.71 -12.61
CA ILE A 143 19.32 -15.94 -12.36
C ILE A 143 18.45 -15.00 -13.22
N ILE A 144 18.80 -13.72 -13.28
CA ILE A 144 18.05 -12.73 -14.09
C ILE A 144 18.12 -13.11 -15.58
N GLU A 145 19.30 -13.49 -16.08
CA GLU A 145 19.49 -13.89 -17.47
C GLU A 145 18.74 -15.18 -17.81
N THR A 146 18.80 -16.18 -16.95
CA THR A 146 18.15 -17.51 -17.16
C THR A 146 16.62 -17.42 -17.21
N TYR A 147 16.03 -16.61 -16.34
CA TYR A 147 14.57 -16.51 -16.23
C TYR A 147 13.96 -15.30 -16.92
N ARG A 148 14.74 -14.63 -17.76
CA ARG A 148 14.26 -13.50 -18.57
C ARG A 148 13.49 -14.02 -19.78
N LYS A 149 12.21 -13.69 -19.87
CA LYS A 149 11.35 -13.98 -21.02
C LYS A 149 10.53 -12.73 -21.37
N ASP A 150 10.56 -12.29 -22.61
CA ASP A 150 9.77 -11.14 -23.10
C ASP A 150 9.88 -9.88 -22.20
N ASN A 151 11.10 -9.54 -21.79
CA ASN A 151 11.41 -8.47 -20.82
C ASN A 151 10.82 -8.65 -19.42
N LEU A 152 10.18 -9.78 -19.13
CA LEU A 152 9.65 -10.14 -17.83
C LEU A 152 10.54 -11.20 -17.17
N PHE A 153 10.44 -11.29 -15.85
CA PHE A 153 11.04 -12.39 -15.10
C PHE A 153 9.99 -13.48 -14.95
N ALA A 154 10.23 -14.66 -15.54
CA ALA A 154 9.25 -15.74 -15.63
C ALA A 154 9.92 -17.09 -15.35
N VAL A 155 9.46 -17.78 -14.33
CA VAL A 155 9.95 -19.12 -13.94
C VAL A 155 9.04 -20.19 -14.53
N PRO A 156 9.57 -21.14 -15.32
CA PRO A 156 8.80 -22.24 -15.84
C PRO A 156 8.45 -23.24 -14.73
N PHE A 157 7.28 -23.87 -14.86
CA PHE A 157 6.86 -25.00 -14.03
C PHE A 157 5.93 -25.90 -14.83
N VAL A 158 5.90 -27.17 -14.48
CA VAL A 158 5.00 -28.14 -15.12
C VAL A 158 3.72 -28.25 -14.30
N ASN A 159 2.57 -28.06 -14.96
CA ASN A 159 1.26 -28.22 -14.34
C ASN A 159 0.93 -29.72 -14.15
N LYS A 160 -0.09 -30.00 -13.34
CA LYS A 160 -0.62 -31.38 -13.14
C LYS A 160 -1.03 -32.08 -14.44
N SER A 161 -1.36 -31.31 -15.47
CA SER A 161 -1.69 -31.81 -16.82
C SER A 161 -0.45 -32.07 -17.70
N GLY A 162 0.77 -31.94 -17.18
CA GLY A 162 2.01 -32.09 -17.96
C GLY A 162 2.39 -30.91 -18.82
N GLU A 163 1.63 -29.82 -18.81
CA GLU A 163 1.91 -28.61 -19.58
C GLU A 163 2.91 -27.69 -18.88
N THR A 164 3.87 -27.15 -19.64
CA THR A 164 4.81 -26.13 -19.14
C THR A 164 4.13 -24.77 -19.09
N LYS A 165 3.98 -24.23 -17.90
CA LYS A 165 3.48 -22.87 -17.63
C LYS A 165 4.57 -21.99 -17.05
N TYR A 166 4.35 -20.67 -17.07
CA TYR A 166 5.30 -19.68 -16.58
C TYR A 166 4.70 -18.87 -15.43
N ARG A 167 5.43 -18.78 -14.33
CA ARG A 167 5.08 -17.90 -13.23
C ARG A 167 5.84 -16.58 -13.38
N VAL A 168 5.14 -15.55 -13.80
CA VAL A 168 5.69 -14.21 -13.98
C VAL A 168 5.78 -13.49 -12.62
N PHE A 169 6.90 -12.80 -12.38
CA PHE A 169 7.01 -11.89 -11.25
C PHE A 169 6.09 -10.68 -11.43
N TYR A 170 5.58 -10.13 -10.32
CA TYR A 170 4.66 -9.00 -10.29
C TYR A 170 5.07 -7.85 -11.23
N ASN A 171 4.21 -7.51 -12.16
CA ASN A 171 4.42 -6.51 -13.21
C ASN A 171 3.21 -5.56 -13.40
N GLU A 172 2.21 -5.63 -12.51
CA GLU A 172 0.97 -4.85 -12.63
C GLU A 172 1.16 -3.37 -12.28
N GLY A 173 2.35 -2.99 -11.78
CA GLY A 173 2.67 -1.62 -11.40
C GLY A 173 2.12 -1.23 -10.01
N TYR A 174 2.30 0.05 -9.67
CA TYR A 174 1.93 0.61 -8.37
C TYR A 174 1.16 1.94 -8.55
N ALA A 175 0.29 2.00 -9.54
CA ALA A 175 -0.52 3.19 -9.78
C ALA A 175 -1.49 3.44 -8.61
N ARG A 176 -1.71 4.72 -8.26
CA ARG A 176 -2.75 5.04 -7.28
C ARG A 176 -4.12 4.66 -7.83
N LYS A 177 -4.91 3.94 -7.04
CA LYS A 177 -6.31 3.68 -7.33
C LYS A 177 -7.15 4.81 -6.74
N THR A 178 -7.91 5.49 -7.58
CA THR A 178 -8.83 6.58 -7.18
C THR A 178 -10.24 6.09 -6.99
N ASP A 179 -10.60 5.04 -7.72
CA ASP A 179 -11.93 4.44 -7.67
C ASP A 179 -11.88 3.26 -6.69
N CYS A 180 -12.36 3.49 -5.48
CA CYS A 180 -12.77 2.40 -4.63
C CYS A 180 -14.09 1.89 -5.19
N GLU A 181 -14.10 0.72 -5.84
CA GLU A 181 -15.34 -0.01 -6.03
C GLU A 181 -15.91 -0.25 -4.62
N THR A 182 -16.91 0.53 -4.27
CA THR A 182 -17.71 0.25 -3.08
C THR A 182 -18.42 -1.06 -3.36
N THR A 183 -17.90 -2.13 -2.78
CA THR A 183 -18.64 -3.40 -2.79
C THR A 183 -20.00 -3.15 -2.19
N GLN A 184 -21.06 -3.68 -2.80
CA GLN A 184 -22.45 -3.50 -2.32
C GLN A 184 -22.64 -3.92 -0.85
N SER A 185 -21.69 -4.71 -0.30
CA SER A 185 -21.66 -5.11 1.11
C SER A 185 -21.37 -3.94 2.07
N ASP A 186 -20.72 -2.85 1.62
CA ASP A 186 -20.47 -1.66 2.43
C ASP A 186 -21.59 -0.62 2.32
N ASN A 187 -22.60 -0.85 1.51
CA ASN A 187 -23.86 -0.16 1.60
C ASN A 187 -24.54 -0.62 2.90
N LEU A 188 -24.13 -0.04 4.01
CA LEU A 188 -24.95 0.00 5.22
C LEU A 188 -26.33 0.42 4.74
N ALA A 189 -27.26 -0.55 4.85
CA ALA A 189 -28.59 -0.42 4.33
C ALA A 189 -29.12 0.97 4.64
N TYR A 190 -29.84 1.54 3.69
CA TYR A 190 -30.59 2.80 3.79
C TYR A 190 -31.48 2.93 5.05
N MET A 191 -31.50 1.90 5.89
CA MET A 191 -32.25 1.82 7.15
C MET A 191 -31.86 2.89 8.18
N PHE A 192 -30.72 3.59 8.01
CA PHE A 192 -30.32 4.65 8.93
C PHE A 192 -30.43 6.07 8.34
N LYS A 193 -31.00 6.24 7.17
CA LYS A 193 -31.55 7.54 6.79
C LYS A 193 -32.89 7.75 7.50
N THR A 194 -32.85 7.91 8.80
CA THR A 194 -33.92 8.70 9.44
C THR A 194 -33.88 10.06 8.76
N PRO A 195 -35.00 10.51 8.14
CA PRO A 195 -35.09 11.86 7.65
C PRO A 195 -34.71 12.75 8.83
N SER A 196 -33.57 13.44 8.73
CA SER A 196 -33.20 14.42 9.75
C SER A 196 -34.25 15.53 9.68
N LEU A 197 -35.24 15.47 10.55
CA LEU A 197 -36.16 16.57 10.76
C LEU A 197 -35.34 17.85 10.90
N SER A 198 -35.73 18.91 10.21
CA SER A 198 -35.02 20.18 10.33
C SER A 198 -35.00 20.60 11.80
N LEU A 199 -33.99 21.35 12.21
CA LEU A 199 -33.84 21.80 13.61
C LEU A 199 -35.12 22.53 14.09
N ILE A 200 -35.79 23.22 13.18
CA ILE A 200 -37.07 23.91 13.42
C ILE A 200 -38.21 22.92 13.69
N GLU A 201 -38.31 21.84 12.91
CA GLU A 201 -39.31 20.78 13.12
C GLU A 201 -39.09 20.04 14.45
N ARG A 202 -37.83 19.80 14.81
CA ARG A 202 -37.45 19.22 16.11
C ARG A 202 -37.88 20.09 17.30
N LEU A 203 -37.69 21.40 17.18
CA LEU A 203 -38.05 22.35 18.21
C LEU A 203 -39.56 22.56 18.30
N THR A 204 -40.32 22.45 17.21
CA THR A 204 -41.76 22.60 17.18
C THR A 204 -42.49 21.39 17.76
N THR A 205 -41.92 20.19 17.69
CA THR A 205 -42.55 18.98 18.25
C THR A 205 -42.56 18.92 19.77
N LYS A 206 -41.72 19.72 20.44
CA LYS A 206 -41.59 19.79 21.92
C LYS A 206 -41.46 18.43 22.62
N LYS A 207 -41.03 17.40 21.90
CA LYS A 207 -40.84 16.04 22.40
C LYS A 207 -39.35 15.69 22.40
N CYS A 208 -38.90 15.07 23.48
CA CYS A 208 -37.55 14.52 23.52
C CYS A 208 -37.43 13.34 22.57
N GLU A 209 -36.53 13.38 21.61
CA GLU A 209 -36.32 12.30 20.62
C GLU A 209 -35.82 11.00 21.25
N LEU A 210 -35.20 11.06 22.43
CA LEU A 210 -34.64 9.89 23.12
C LEU A 210 -35.67 9.21 24.04
N CYS A 211 -36.53 9.97 24.74
CA CYS A 211 -37.44 9.40 25.73
C CYS A 211 -38.91 9.67 25.43
N GLY A 212 -39.26 10.42 24.38
CA GLY A 212 -40.63 10.70 23.95
C GLY A 212 -41.44 11.61 24.88
N LYS A 213 -40.85 12.13 25.99
CA LYS A 213 -41.52 13.01 26.94
C LYS A 213 -41.58 14.46 26.42
N HIS A 214 -42.67 15.15 26.76
CA HIS A 214 -42.83 16.60 26.52
C HIS A 214 -42.03 17.42 27.49
#